data_9364ea7c46c8913f0b1b438063c6a3f1
#
_entry.id   9364ea7c46c8913f0b1b438063c6a3f1
#
_cell.length_a   1.000
_cell.length_b   1.000
_cell.length_c   1.000
_cell.angle_alpha   90.00
_cell.angle_beta   90.00
_cell.angle_gamma   90.00
#
_symmetry.space_group_name_H-M   'P 1'
#
loop_
_entity.id
_entity.type
_entity.pdbx_description
1 polymer ?
#
loop_
_entity_poly.entity_id
_entity_poly.type
_entity_poly.pdbx_seq_one_letter_code
_entity_poly.pdbx_strand_id
1 'polypeptide(L)'
;MLPQNRINLGLAFVPQINNVFTGMTVEENLEMGGFLREDDIIHTINDVYDLFPILKEKKNQSAGELSGGQRQQVAFGRALMTKPKILMLDEPTAGVSPIVMDELFSRIIEVRKTGVGILMVEQNAKQALGIADRGYVLVNGKNSREGSGEELLNNPEVRKSFLGG
;
A
#
# COMPACT_ATOMS: atom_id res chain seq x y z
N MET A 1 -13.06 18.21 5.59
CA MET A 1 -12.02 17.83 6.59
C MET A 1 -10.67 17.92 5.91
N LEU A 2 -9.70 18.64 6.53
CA LEU A 2 -8.34 18.80 6.00
C LEU A 2 -7.57 17.46 6.04
N PRO A 3 -6.58 17.23 5.14
CA PRO A 3 -5.81 16.00 5.09
C PRO A 3 -5.16 15.63 6.42
N GLN A 4 -4.53 16.58 7.13
CA GLN A 4 -3.92 16.34 8.43
C GLN A 4 -4.90 15.81 9.48
N ASN A 5 -6.16 16.28 9.44
CA ASN A 5 -7.19 15.82 10.36
C ASN A 5 -7.57 14.34 10.09
N ARG A 6 -7.48 13.90 8.82
CA ARG A 6 -7.70 12.48 8.46
C ARG A 6 -6.58 11.61 8.97
N ILE A 7 -5.33 12.07 8.87
CA ILE A 7 -4.17 11.36 9.43
C ILE A 7 -4.31 11.21 10.94
N ASN A 8 -4.71 12.27 11.65
CA ASN A 8 -4.93 12.22 13.11
C ASN A 8 -6.06 11.27 13.52
N LEU A 9 -7.00 10.95 12.61
CA LEU A 9 -8.02 9.92 12.83
C LEU A 9 -7.52 8.49 12.52
N GLY A 10 -6.28 8.37 12.05
CA GLY A 10 -5.65 7.11 11.72
C GLY A 10 -5.85 6.65 10.27
N LEU A 11 -6.10 7.57 9.32
CA LEU A 11 -6.16 7.27 7.90
C LEU A 11 -4.81 7.60 7.25
N ALA A 12 -4.20 6.64 6.56
CA ALA A 12 -3.05 6.87 5.70
C ALA A 12 -3.40 6.55 4.26
N PHE A 13 -2.69 7.19 3.31
CA PHE A 13 -2.93 7.02 1.88
C PHE A 13 -1.62 6.90 1.11
N VAL A 14 -1.53 5.89 0.25
CA VAL A 14 -0.44 5.70 -0.70
C VAL A 14 -1.01 5.91 -2.10
N PRO A 15 -0.68 7.04 -2.76
CA PRO A 15 -1.13 7.30 -4.13
C PRO A 15 -0.34 6.47 -5.13
N GLN A 16 -0.91 6.25 -6.31
CA GLN A 16 -0.29 5.53 -7.42
C GLN A 16 1.02 6.19 -7.89
N ILE A 17 1.03 7.53 -8.01
CA ILE A 17 2.16 8.31 -8.54
C ILE A 17 2.60 9.40 -7.55
N ASN A 18 3.83 9.91 -7.73
CA ASN A 18 4.41 10.96 -6.88
C ASN A 18 4.37 10.62 -5.38
N ASN A 19 4.60 9.34 -5.10
CA ASN A 19 4.40 8.75 -3.78
C ASN A 19 5.64 8.82 -2.87
N VAL A 20 6.77 9.37 -3.35
CA VAL A 20 8.01 9.58 -2.58
C VAL A 20 8.64 10.95 -2.86
N PHE A 21 9.43 11.45 -1.92
CA PHE A 21 10.28 12.62 -2.12
C PHE A 21 11.61 12.19 -2.74
N THR A 22 11.73 12.32 -4.06
CA THR A 22 12.86 11.81 -4.84
C THR A 22 14.21 12.47 -4.50
N GLY A 23 14.21 13.71 -4.01
CA GLY A 23 15.41 14.43 -3.57
C GLY A 23 15.86 14.12 -2.14
N MET A 24 15.12 13.28 -1.41
CA MET A 24 15.42 12.85 -0.05
C MET A 24 15.91 11.39 -0.05
N THR A 25 16.68 11.03 0.97
CA THR A 25 17.03 9.62 1.22
C THR A 25 15.80 8.79 1.60
N VAL A 26 15.96 7.47 1.64
CA VAL A 26 14.94 6.54 2.15
C VAL A 26 14.58 6.89 3.58
N GLU A 27 15.56 7.07 4.46
CA GLU A 27 15.35 7.38 5.88
C GLU A 27 14.63 8.71 6.06
N GLU A 28 15.05 9.77 5.38
CA GLU A 28 14.35 11.07 5.39
C GLU A 28 12.90 10.98 4.89
N ASN A 29 12.62 10.15 3.89
CA ASN A 29 11.25 9.90 3.46
C ASN A 29 10.40 9.27 4.57
N LEU A 30 10.96 8.32 5.34
CA LEU A 30 10.27 7.72 6.48
C LEU A 30 10.05 8.74 7.59
N GLU A 31 11.06 9.52 7.96
CA GLU A 31 10.96 10.60 8.95
C GLU A 31 9.85 11.59 8.60
N MET A 32 9.76 11.99 7.32
CA MET A 32 8.68 12.85 6.83
C MET A 32 7.29 12.23 7.01
N GLY A 33 7.19 10.89 6.96
CA GLY A 33 5.95 10.17 7.29
C GLY A 33 5.53 10.35 8.75
N GLY A 34 6.49 10.49 9.65
CA GLY A 34 6.29 10.73 11.08
C GLY A 34 6.16 12.20 11.49
N PHE A 35 6.20 13.16 10.54
CA PHE A 35 6.29 14.60 10.82
C PHE A 35 5.20 15.17 11.76
N LEU A 36 4.01 14.60 11.74
CA LEU A 36 2.90 15.04 12.60
C LEU A 36 2.90 14.39 13.99
N ARG A 37 3.88 13.53 14.28
CA ARG A 37 3.98 12.82 15.56
C ARG A 37 4.88 13.58 16.51
N GLU A 38 4.56 13.51 17.80
CA GLU A 38 5.32 14.13 18.89
C GLU A 38 6.15 13.09 19.68
N ASP A 39 5.91 11.78 19.44
CA ASP A 39 6.64 10.68 20.08
C ASP A 39 7.91 10.31 19.29
N ASP A 40 8.79 9.53 19.93
CA ASP A 40 9.97 8.98 19.28
C ASP A 40 9.56 8.02 18.13
N ILE A 41 9.97 8.35 16.91
CA ILE A 41 9.66 7.60 15.69
C ILE A 41 10.65 6.48 15.39
N ILE A 42 11.78 6.37 16.12
CA ILE A 42 12.87 5.41 15.85
C ILE A 42 12.33 3.97 15.89
N HIS A 43 11.49 3.64 16.86
CA HIS A 43 10.88 2.31 16.93
C HIS A 43 10.03 2.01 15.70
N THR A 44 9.24 2.99 15.23
CA THR A 44 8.41 2.81 14.03
C THR A 44 9.26 2.69 12.76
N ILE A 45 10.37 3.40 12.66
CA ILE A 45 11.34 3.24 11.55
C ILE A 45 11.88 1.81 11.54
N ASN A 46 12.24 1.25 12.70
CA ASN A 46 12.71 -0.13 12.79
C ASN A 46 11.60 -1.13 12.42
N ASP A 47 10.36 -0.94 12.85
CA ASP A 47 9.22 -1.77 12.45
C ASP A 47 9.03 -1.75 10.91
N VAL A 48 9.20 -0.58 10.28
CA VAL A 48 9.15 -0.43 8.82
C VAL A 48 10.32 -1.16 8.16
N TYR A 49 11.53 -1.10 8.73
CA TYR A 49 12.70 -1.82 8.21
C TYR A 49 12.55 -3.34 8.34
N ASP A 50 11.88 -3.82 9.37
CA ASP A 50 11.57 -5.25 9.53
C ASP A 50 10.56 -5.73 8.48
N LEU A 51 9.57 -4.89 8.14
CA LEU A 51 8.61 -5.16 7.06
C LEU A 51 9.26 -5.06 5.67
N PHE A 52 10.20 -4.13 5.48
CA PHE A 52 10.83 -3.83 4.20
C PHE A 52 12.37 -3.78 4.36
N PRO A 53 13.06 -4.94 4.47
CA PRO A 53 14.51 -4.98 4.75
C PRO A 53 15.36 -4.19 3.76
N ILE A 54 14.96 -4.15 2.49
CA ILE A 54 15.66 -3.38 1.44
C ILE A 54 15.74 -1.88 1.76
N LEU A 55 14.76 -1.33 2.51
CA LEU A 55 14.77 0.07 2.90
C LEU A 55 15.87 0.34 3.94
N LYS A 56 16.14 -0.61 4.83
CA LYS A 56 17.25 -0.53 5.79
C LYS A 56 18.59 -0.56 5.08
N GLU A 57 18.76 -1.46 4.11
CA GLU A 57 19.99 -1.57 3.31
C GLU A 57 20.29 -0.28 2.53
N LYS A 58 19.23 0.38 2.04
CA LYS A 58 19.32 1.57 1.20
C LYS A 58 18.96 2.87 1.91
N LYS A 59 18.97 2.89 3.25
CA LYS A 59 18.47 4.00 4.05
C LYS A 59 19.10 5.37 3.72
N ASN A 60 20.39 5.39 3.36
CA ASN A 60 21.13 6.60 2.99
C ASN A 60 21.08 6.91 1.48
N GLN A 61 20.44 6.05 0.65
CA GLN A 61 20.34 6.27 -0.78
C GLN A 61 19.16 7.21 -1.09
N SER A 62 19.34 8.08 -2.09
CA SER A 62 18.25 8.94 -2.60
C SER A 62 17.11 8.08 -3.14
N ALA A 63 15.86 8.40 -2.75
CA ALA A 63 14.67 7.68 -3.23
C ALA A 63 14.49 7.80 -4.76
N GLY A 64 15.04 8.86 -5.37
CA GLY A 64 15.03 9.02 -6.82
C GLY A 64 15.84 7.98 -7.59
N GLU A 65 16.87 7.40 -6.96
CA GLU A 65 17.75 6.38 -7.55
C GLU A 65 17.23 4.95 -7.41
N LEU A 66 16.14 4.76 -6.67
CA LEU A 66 15.54 3.46 -6.44
C LEU A 66 14.75 2.95 -7.66
N SER A 67 14.58 1.63 -7.78
CA SER A 67 13.64 1.04 -8.74
C SER A 67 12.18 1.43 -8.41
N GLY A 68 11.27 1.29 -9.37
CA GLY A 68 9.85 1.58 -9.15
C GLY A 68 9.26 0.81 -7.97
N GLY A 69 9.56 -0.48 -7.85
CA GLY A 69 9.10 -1.31 -6.73
C GLY A 69 9.70 -0.91 -5.39
N GLN A 70 10.99 -0.51 -5.36
CA GLN A 70 11.62 -0.01 -4.13
C GLN A 70 11.02 1.34 -3.71
N ARG A 71 10.74 2.25 -4.66
CA ARG A 71 10.01 3.50 -4.35
C ARG A 71 8.63 3.22 -3.79
N GLN A 72 7.94 2.21 -4.32
CA GLN A 72 6.65 1.80 -3.78
C GLN A 72 6.76 1.33 -2.32
N GLN A 73 7.78 0.55 -1.98
CA GLN A 73 8.05 0.15 -0.60
C GLN A 73 8.35 1.35 0.31
N VAL A 74 9.10 2.36 -0.16
CA VAL A 74 9.30 3.63 0.57
C VAL A 74 7.97 4.34 0.83
N ALA A 75 7.09 4.41 -0.16
CA ALA A 75 5.76 5.03 -0.02
C ALA A 75 4.89 4.31 1.02
N PHE A 76 4.92 2.97 1.03
CA PHE A 76 4.28 2.17 2.09
C PHE A 76 4.87 2.46 3.46
N GLY A 77 6.19 2.38 3.59
CA GLY A 77 6.90 2.67 4.84
C GLY A 77 6.54 4.05 5.37
N ARG A 78 6.59 5.08 4.51
CA ARG A 78 6.22 6.45 4.86
C ARG A 78 4.78 6.56 5.38
N ALA A 79 3.84 5.87 4.75
CA ALA A 79 2.44 5.86 5.20
C ALA A 79 2.29 5.16 6.56
N LEU A 80 3.02 4.06 6.80
CA LEU A 80 3.01 3.32 8.07
C LEU A 80 3.62 4.12 9.23
N MET A 81 4.51 5.08 8.96
CA MET A 81 5.07 5.96 9.99
C MET A 81 4.00 6.76 10.75
N THR A 82 2.82 6.96 10.17
CA THR A 82 1.70 7.63 10.86
C THR A 82 1.00 6.72 11.89
N LYS A 83 1.38 5.44 12.03
CA LYS A 83 0.67 4.40 12.80
C LYS A 83 -0.82 4.35 12.47
N PRO A 84 -1.18 4.11 11.20
CA PRO A 84 -2.56 4.21 10.76
C PRO A 84 -3.42 3.06 11.31
N LYS A 85 -4.73 3.34 11.47
CA LYS A 85 -5.76 2.31 11.67
C LYS A 85 -6.24 1.73 10.34
N ILE A 86 -6.24 2.58 9.29
CA ILE A 86 -6.62 2.21 7.93
C ILE A 86 -5.58 2.76 6.96
N LEU A 87 -5.04 1.88 6.12
CA LEU A 87 -4.15 2.21 5.02
C LEU A 87 -4.90 2.08 3.70
N MET A 88 -5.00 3.18 2.96
CA MET A 88 -5.61 3.24 1.64
C MET A 88 -4.52 3.18 0.57
N LEU A 89 -4.68 2.26 -0.39
CA LEU A 89 -3.72 1.98 -1.45
C LEU A 89 -4.39 2.19 -2.81
N ASP A 90 -3.80 3.04 -3.64
CA ASP A 90 -4.29 3.34 -4.98
C ASP A 90 -3.35 2.71 -6.01
N GLU A 91 -3.79 1.61 -6.62
CA GLU A 91 -3.06 0.81 -7.60
C GLU A 91 -1.59 0.54 -7.19
N PRO A 92 -1.35 -0.05 -6.00
CA PRO A 92 0.00 -0.19 -5.45
C PRO A 92 0.94 -1.05 -6.30
N THR A 93 0.41 -1.85 -7.23
CA THR A 93 1.21 -2.71 -8.11
C THR A 93 1.32 -2.19 -9.55
N ALA A 94 0.82 -0.98 -9.83
CA ALA A 94 0.88 -0.41 -11.17
C ALA A 94 2.33 -0.19 -11.64
N GLY A 95 2.65 -0.72 -12.82
CA GLY A 95 3.95 -0.50 -13.47
C GLY A 95 5.14 -1.21 -12.82
N VAL A 96 4.93 -2.15 -11.89
CA VAL A 96 5.99 -3.00 -11.34
C VAL A 96 6.08 -4.35 -12.04
N SER A 97 7.23 -5.03 -11.92
CA SER A 97 7.38 -6.39 -12.46
C SER A 97 6.54 -7.41 -11.67
N PRO A 98 6.18 -8.56 -12.28
CA PRO A 98 5.42 -9.60 -11.58
C PRO A 98 6.04 -10.06 -10.27
N ILE A 99 7.36 -10.19 -10.20
CA ILE A 99 8.08 -10.58 -8.97
C ILE A 99 7.88 -9.55 -7.87
N VAL A 100 8.01 -8.26 -8.19
CA VAL A 100 7.82 -7.16 -7.24
C VAL A 100 6.34 -7.06 -6.84
N MET A 101 5.42 -7.35 -7.75
CA MET A 101 3.99 -7.39 -7.46
C MET A 101 3.66 -8.44 -6.39
N ASP A 102 4.17 -9.67 -6.54
CA ASP A 102 3.99 -10.76 -5.56
C ASP A 102 4.59 -10.39 -4.20
N GLU A 103 5.75 -9.72 -4.20
CA GLU A 103 6.37 -9.21 -2.98
C GLU A 103 5.48 -8.15 -2.30
N LEU A 104 4.96 -7.16 -3.05
CA LEU A 104 4.08 -6.12 -2.52
C LEU A 104 2.80 -6.70 -1.91
N PHE A 105 2.15 -7.66 -2.58
CA PHE A 105 0.98 -8.34 -2.03
C PHE A 105 1.31 -9.09 -0.73
N SER A 106 2.48 -9.73 -0.67
CA SER A 106 2.95 -10.39 0.56
C SER A 106 3.13 -9.39 1.69
N ARG A 107 3.71 -8.21 1.42
CA ARG A 107 3.86 -7.13 2.41
C ARG A 107 2.52 -6.55 2.88
N ILE A 108 1.54 -6.41 1.97
CA ILE A 108 0.17 -5.99 2.32
C ILE A 108 -0.45 -6.97 3.32
N ILE A 109 -0.28 -8.29 3.11
CA ILE A 109 -0.74 -9.31 4.06
C ILE A 109 -0.04 -9.17 5.42
N GLU A 110 1.26 -8.91 5.44
CA GLU A 110 2.00 -8.71 6.68
C GLU A 110 1.52 -7.47 7.44
N VAL A 111 1.32 -6.35 6.75
CA VAL A 111 0.75 -5.13 7.33
C VAL A 111 -0.65 -5.40 7.93
N ARG A 112 -1.51 -6.14 7.21
CA ARG A 112 -2.83 -6.54 7.74
C ARG A 112 -2.72 -7.33 9.05
N LYS A 113 -1.74 -8.23 9.17
CA LYS A 113 -1.51 -9.02 10.39
C LYS A 113 -1.17 -8.17 11.61
N THR A 114 -0.67 -6.95 11.43
CA THR A 114 -0.43 -5.99 12.53
C THR A 114 -1.71 -5.33 13.05
N GLY A 115 -2.88 -5.63 12.45
CA GLY A 115 -4.17 -5.06 12.85
C GLY A 115 -4.57 -3.81 12.06
N VAL A 116 -3.80 -3.40 11.06
CA VAL A 116 -4.13 -2.28 10.17
C VAL A 116 -5.18 -2.75 9.15
N GLY A 117 -6.31 -2.03 9.05
CA GLY A 117 -7.29 -2.25 7.99
C GLY A 117 -6.75 -1.78 6.64
N ILE A 118 -6.95 -2.56 5.58
CA ILE A 118 -6.50 -2.21 4.23
C ILE A 118 -7.71 -1.93 3.34
N LEU A 119 -7.71 -0.76 2.69
CA LEU A 119 -8.61 -0.44 1.59
C LEU A 119 -7.76 -0.25 0.33
N MET A 120 -7.93 -1.13 -0.66
CA MET A 120 -7.11 -1.13 -1.86
C MET A 120 -7.97 -1.00 -3.12
N VAL A 121 -7.54 -0.17 -4.06
CA VAL A 121 -8.03 -0.15 -5.44
C VAL A 121 -6.94 -0.79 -6.30
N GLU A 122 -7.29 -1.79 -7.11
CA GLU A 122 -6.35 -2.54 -7.94
C GLU A 122 -6.95 -2.95 -9.28
N GLN A 123 -6.13 -2.92 -10.32
CA GLN A 123 -6.47 -3.47 -11.64
C GLN A 123 -6.17 -4.97 -11.70
N ASN A 124 -5.18 -5.45 -10.96
CA ASN A 124 -4.88 -6.87 -10.85
C ASN A 124 -5.89 -7.58 -9.94
N ALA A 125 -7.13 -7.66 -10.42
CA ALA A 125 -8.28 -8.14 -9.66
C ALA A 125 -8.07 -9.56 -9.10
N LYS A 126 -7.37 -10.45 -9.82
CA LYS A 126 -7.15 -11.82 -9.38
C LYS A 126 -6.34 -11.90 -8.07
N GLN A 127 -5.21 -11.18 -8.02
CA GLN A 127 -4.35 -11.18 -6.84
C GLN A 127 -5.01 -10.38 -5.70
N ALA A 128 -5.59 -9.22 -6.01
CA ALA A 128 -6.27 -8.39 -5.01
C ALA A 128 -7.41 -9.13 -4.32
N LEU A 129 -8.29 -9.78 -5.08
CA LEU A 129 -9.39 -10.59 -4.54
C LEU A 129 -8.89 -11.82 -3.78
N GLY A 130 -7.74 -12.38 -4.18
CA GLY A 130 -7.13 -13.52 -3.50
C GLY A 130 -6.72 -13.26 -2.06
N ILE A 131 -6.49 -12.00 -1.69
CA ILE A 131 -6.10 -11.59 -0.34
C ILE A 131 -7.19 -10.77 0.39
N ALA A 132 -8.29 -10.43 -0.31
CA ALA A 132 -9.33 -9.57 0.23
C ALA A 132 -10.37 -10.36 1.04
N ASP A 133 -10.74 -9.86 2.22
CA ASP A 133 -11.88 -10.36 2.98
C ASP A 133 -13.21 -10.00 2.27
N ARG A 134 -13.26 -8.82 1.65
CA ARG A 134 -14.42 -8.30 0.90
C ARG A 134 -13.97 -7.49 -0.29
N GLY A 135 -14.64 -7.67 -1.41
CA GLY A 135 -14.41 -6.93 -2.64
C GLY A 135 -15.65 -6.22 -3.16
N TYR A 136 -15.42 -5.15 -3.92
CA TYR A 136 -16.42 -4.39 -4.64
C TYR A 136 -15.96 -4.24 -6.09
N VAL A 137 -16.79 -4.67 -7.04
CA VAL A 137 -16.51 -4.54 -8.47
C VAL A 137 -17.22 -3.31 -9.00
N LEU A 138 -16.46 -2.29 -9.41
CA LEU A 138 -17.01 -1.07 -9.97
C LEU A 138 -16.98 -1.10 -11.50
N VAL A 139 -18.12 -0.77 -12.11
CA VAL A 139 -18.27 -0.65 -13.57
C VAL A 139 -18.92 0.70 -13.87
N ASN A 140 -18.27 1.50 -14.71
CA ASN A 140 -18.78 2.82 -15.10
C ASN A 140 -19.17 3.70 -13.87
N GLY A 141 -18.35 3.68 -12.82
CA GLY A 141 -18.58 4.49 -11.61
C GLY A 141 -19.67 3.97 -10.67
N LYS A 142 -20.23 2.78 -10.92
CA LYS A 142 -21.25 2.16 -10.08
C LYS A 142 -20.78 0.83 -9.52
N ASN A 143 -21.17 0.51 -8.28
CA ASN A 143 -20.98 -0.81 -7.73
C ASN A 143 -21.83 -1.82 -8.49
N SER A 144 -21.20 -2.77 -9.17
CA SER A 144 -21.83 -3.82 -9.95
C SER A 144 -22.00 -5.11 -9.17
N ARG A 145 -21.01 -5.47 -8.37
CA ARG A 145 -20.97 -6.69 -7.55
C ARG A 145 -20.22 -6.42 -6.24
N GLU A 146 -20.62 -7.12 -5.20
CA GLU A 146 -19.90 -7.18 -3.95
C GLU A 146 -19.96 -8.58 -3.35
N GLY A 147 -18.97 -8.97 -2.55
CA GLY A 147 -18.90 -10.27 -1.91
C GLY A 147 -17.55 -10.49 -1.24
N SER A 148 -17.33 -11.68 -0.72
CA SER A 148 -15.98 -12.09 -0.31
C SER A 148 -15.04 -12.17 -1.51
N GLY A 149 -13.73 -12.09 -1.28
CA GLY A 149 -12.75 -12.27 -2.36
C GLY A 149 -12.95 -13.60 -3.09
N GLU A 150 -13.18 -14.68 -2.36
CA GLU A 150 -13.43 -16.02 -2.91
C GLU A 150 -14.70 -16.09 -3.76
N GLU A 151 -15.82 -15.53 -3.28
CA GLU A 151 -17.08 -15.47 -4.04
C GLU A 151 -16.91 -14.72 -5.37
N LEU A 152 -16.21 -13.59 -5.34
CA LEU A 152 -15.97 -12.79 -6.55
C LEU A 152 -15.00 -13.48 -7.51
N LEU A 153 -13.97 -14.17 -7.03
CA LEU A 153 -13.05 -14.96 -7.86
C LEU A 153 -13.75 -16.11 -8.59
N ASN A 154 -14.77 -16.70 -7.98
CA ASN A 154 -15.55 -17.80 -8.54
C ASN A 154 -16.76 -17.33 -9.37
N ASN A 155 -17.07 -16.04 -9.36
CA ASN A 155 -18.21 -15.50 -10.11
C ASN A 155 -17.92 -15.49 -11.62
N PRO A 156 -18.75 -16.16 -12.46
CA PRO A 156 -18.51 -16.26 -13.91
C PRO A 156 -18.46 -14.91 -14.63
N GLU A 157 -19.29 -13.95 -14.24
CA GLU A 157 -19.32 -12.61 -14.85
C GLU A 157 -18.07 -11.81 -14.50
N VAL A 158 -17.61 -11.87 -13.23
CA VAL A 158 -16.38 -11.23 -12.77
C VAL A 158 -15.18 -11.86 -13.49
N ARG A 159 -15.13 -13.18 -13.59
CA ARG A 159 -14.08 -13.90 -14.32
C ARG A 159 -13.99 -13.44 -15.78
N LYS A 160 -15.11 -13.45 -16.48
CA LYS A 160 -15.16 -13.04 -17.90
C LYS A 160 -14.75 -11.58 -18.12
N SER A 161 -15.15 -10.68 -17.22
CA SER A 161 -14.96 -9.24 -17.41
C SER A 161 -13.62 -8.71 -16.89
N PHE A 162 -13.05 -9.34 -15.85
CA PHE A 162 -11.90 -8.77 -15.12
C PHE A 162 -10.74 -9.74 -14.87
N LEU A 163 -10.96 -11.07 -15.01
CA LEU A 163 -9.94 -12.06 -14.66
C LEU A 163 -9.36 -12.79 -15.88
N GLY A 164 -9.76 -12.44 -17.09
CA GLY A 164 -9.26 -13.04 -18.33
C GLY A 164 -9.72 -14.48 -18.50
N GLY A 165 -11.01 -14.74 -18.24
CA GLY A 165 -11.66 -16.04 -18.15
C GLY A 165 -11.54 -16.99 -19.28
#